data_44d2d0734d10a5c6a81739f6d82b07cc
#
_entry.id   44d2d0734d10a5c6a81739f6d82b07cc
#
_cell.length_a   1.000
_cell.length_b   1.000
_cell.length_c   1.000
_cell.angle_alpha   90.00
_cell.angle_beta   90.00
_cell.angle_gamma   90.00
#
_symmetry.space_group_name_H-M   'P 1'
#
loop_
_entity.id
_entity.type
_entity.pdbx_description
1 polymer ?
#
loop_
_entity_poly.entity_id
_entity_poly.type
_entity_poly.pdbx_seq_one_letter_code
_entity_poly.pdbx_strand_id
1 'polypeptide(L)'
;DLHRNHFSHGDLQHGNIMVKNDGSIILVDYDSMYVPSLQGMKDEIKGLVGYQHNARWNNEFLSEKADYFSELVIYLSLKALALFPSLWDDLHIEDTETMLFSKEDIDNPSKSMVIDKLKSNSTLVPMVNRLIEFVGKTSIDELLPLEQVLKSEAEGISSKWASGNGYKQKKAKVTESSMIYSKWGSGNGYIKTEVNQKKMA
;
A
#
# COMPACT_ATOMS: atom_id res chain seq x y z
N ASP A 1 5.11 -3.67 12.75
CA ASP A 1 6.06 -4.03 13.83
C ASP A 1 7.43 -3.37 13.65
N LEU A 2 7.94 -3.17 12.42
CA LEU A 2 9.23 -2.51 12.18
C LEU A 2 9.24 -1.09 12.77
N HIS A 3 8.27 -0.24 12.43
CA HIS A 3 8.20 1.14 12.91
C HIS A 3 8.15 1.27 14.44
N ARG A 4 7.45 0.35 15.13
CA ARG A 4 7.38 0.35 16.61
C ARG A 4 8.73 0.10 17.26
N ASN A 5 9.65 -0.52 16.53
CA ASN A 5 11.00 -0.82 16.98
C ASN A 5 12.03 0.14 16.37
N HIS A 6 11.58 1.17 15.64
CA HIS A 6 12.45 2.10 14.91
C HIS A 6 13.34 1.39 13.88
N PHE A 7 12.79 0.41 13.17
CA PHE A 7 13.47 -0.32 12.10
C PHE A 7 12.91 0.09 10.76
N SER A 8 13.74 0.05 9.71
CA SER A 8 13.29 0.02 8.32
C SER A 8 13.96 -1.14 7.57
N HIS A 9 13.29 -1.65 6.56
CA HIS A 9 13.85 -2.66 5.66
C HIS A 9 14.92 -2.04 4.74
N GLY A 10 14.68 -0.81 4.31
CA GLY A 10 15.60 -0.03 3.48
C GLY A 10 15.51 -0.32 1.98
N ASP A 11 15.11 -1.52 1.57
CA ASP A 11 14.76 -1.89 0.20
C ASP A 11 13.40 -2.59 0.15
N LEU A 12 12.39 -1.94 0.71
CA LEU A 12 11.03 -2.49 0.69
C LEU A 12 10.44 -2.36 -0.71
N GLN A 13 10.25 -3.50 -1.37
CA GLN A 13 9.67 -3.65 -2.69
C GLN A 13 8.89 -4.97 -2.77
N HIS A 14 8.09 -5.16 -3.83
CA HIS A 14 7.27 -6.36 -3.98
C HIS A 14 8.08 -7.66 -4.02
N GLY A 15 9.28 -7.65 -4.64
CA GLY A 15 10.18 -8.80 -4.73
C GLY A 15 10.74 -9.25 -3.38
N ASN A 16 10.77 -8.34 -2.39
CA ASN A 16 11.27 -8.61 -1.04
C ASN A 16 10.14 -8.97 -0.06
N ILE A 17 8.90 -9.13 -0.55
CA ILE A 17 7.73 -9.50 0.25
C ILE A 17 7.20 -10.86 -0.21
N MET A 18 7.47 -11.90 0.57
CA MET A 18 6.95 -13.24 0.31
C MET A 18 5.65 -13.49 1.07
N VAL A 19 4.65 -14.04 0.40
CA VAL A 19 3.36 -14.40 1.01
C VAL A 19 3.29 -15.91 1.17
N LYS A 20 3.04 -16.37 2.40
CA LYS A 20 2.83 -17.79 2.71
C LYS A 20 1.40 -18.22 2.37
N ASN A 21 1.18 -19.54 2.34
CA ASN A 21 -0.14 -20.13 2.08
C ASN A 21 -1.21 -19.76 3.14
N ASP A 22 -0.79 -19.43 4.35
CA ASP A 22 -1.67 -18.98 5.44
C ASP A 22 -1.97 -17.46 5.40
N GLY A 23 -1.45 -16.75 4.39
CA GLY A 23 -1.58 -15.31 4.23
C GLY A 23 -0.60 -14.48 5.05
N SER A 24 0.26 -15.11 5.86
CA SER A 24 1.33 -14.39 6.55
C SER A 24 2.42 -13.96 5.57
N ILE A 25 3.09 -12.85 5.88
CA ILE A 25 4.18 -12.30 5.07
C ILE A 25 5.53 -12.55 5.73
N ILE A 26 6.55 -12.71 4.88
CA ILE A 26 7.96 -12.71 5.27
C ILE A 26 8.65 -11.67 4.41
N LEU A 27 9.45 -10.83 5.03
CA LEU A 27 10.39 -9.98 4.32
C LEU A 27 11.69 -10.75 4.12
N VAL A 28 12.35 -10.50 3.01
CA VAL A 28 13.66 -11.09 2.65
C VAL A 28 14.58 -9.99 2.18
N ASP A 29 15.89 -10.26 2.13
CA ASP A 29 16.91 -9.30 1.67
C ASP A 29 17.05 -8.07 2.57
N TYR A 30 17.65 -8.31 3.74
CA TYR A 30 17.82 -7.29 4.78
C TYR A 30 19.12 -6.48 4.69
N ASP A 31 19.82 -6.51 3.57
CA ASP A 31 21.16 -5.89 3.41
C ASP A 31 21.14 -4.36 3.58
N SER A 32 19.98 -3.73 3.36
CA SER A 32 19.75 -2.27 3.51
C SER A 32 19.08 -1.89 4.82
N MET A 33 18.94 -2.85 5.75
CA MET A 33 18.14 -2.65 6.96
C MET A 33 18.75 -1.60 7.89
N TYR A 34 17.90 -0.71 8.39
CA TYR A 34 18.22 0.14 9.53
C TYR A 34 17.67 -0.47 10.82
N VAL A 35 18.51 -0.48 11.83
CA VAL A 35 18.16 -0.68 13.25
C VAL A 35 18.85 0.42 14.09
N PRO A 36 18.34 0.78 15.28
CA PRO A 36 18.88 1.91 16.07
C PRO A 36 20.39 1.83 16.35
N SER A 37 20.96 0.63 16.47
CA SER A 37 22.39 0.41 16.66
C SER A 37 23.25 0.79 15.44
N LEU A 38 22.64 0.98 14.26
CA LEU A 38 23.28 1.39 13.02
C LEU A 38 23.12 2.90 12.74
N GLN A 39 22.63 3.67 13.71
CA GLN A 39 22.48 5.11 13.56
C GLN A 39 23.82 5.78 13.20
N GLY A 40 23.82 6.59 12.15
CA GLY A 40 25.02 7.25 11.63
C GLY A 40 25.85 6.41 10.66
N MET A 41 25.44 5.18 10.34
CA MET A 41 26.04 4.42 9.24
C MET A 41 25.55 4.93 7.89
N LYS A 42 26.43 4.85 6.89
CA LYS A 42 26.11 5.28 5.52
C LYS A 42 25.06 4.40 4.88
N ASP A 43 24.14 5.02 4.15
CA ASP A 43 23.11 4.36 3.34
C ASP A 43 23.67 4.15 1.92
N GLU A 44 24.43 3.07 1.74
CA GLU A 44 25.10 2.76 0.47
C GLU A 44 24.17 2.01 -0.51
N ILE A 45 23.16 1.31 -0.01
CA ILE A 45 22.20 0.53 -0.81
C ILE A 45 20.83 1.18 -0.72
N LYS A 46 20.46 1.93 -1.77
CA LYS A 46 19.25 2.77 -1.76
C LYS A 46 17.96 2.03 -2.14
N GLY A 47 18.04 0.75 -2.49
CA GLY A 47 16.90 -0.04 -2.93
C GLY A 47 16.47 0.24 -4.39
N LEU A 48 15.36 -0.38 -4.81
CA LEU A 48 14.88 -0.33 -6.18
C LEU A 48 14.22 1.01 -6.51
N VAL A 49 14.65 1.60 -7.61
CA VAL A 49 14.05 2.82 -8.18
C VAL A 49 12.55 2.58 -8.48
N GLY A 50 11.71 3.58 -8.18
CA GLY A 50 10.24 3.43 -8.30
C GLY A 50 9.57 3.12 -6.96
N TYR A 51 10.30 2.48 -6.03
CA TYR A 51 9.85 2.29 -4.64
C TYR A 51 10.47 3.29 -3.68
N GLN A 52 11.51 3.99 -4.08
CA GLN A 52 12.23 4.92 -3.22
C GLN A 52 11.88 6.36 -3.53
N HIS A 53 11.71 7.16 -2.48
CA HIS A 53 11.51 8.59 -2.62
C HIS A 53 12.77 9.27 -3.17
N ASN A 54 12.62 10.22 -4.09
CA ASN A 54 13.75 10.89 -4.74
C ASN A 54 14.72 11.57 -3.73
N ALA A 55 14.19 12.13 -2.64
CA ALA A 55 15.03 12.73 -1.60
C ALA A 55 15.96 11.74 -0.89
N ARG A 56 15.65 10.44 -0.92
CA ARG A 56 16.52 9.43 -0.31
C ARG A 56 17.89 9.33 -0.98
N TRP A 57 17.97 9.63 -2.28
CA TRP A 57 19.25 9.64 -3.01
C TRP A 57 20.24 10.66 -2.47
N ASN A 58 19.74 11.70 -1.80
CA ASN A 58 20.53 12.74 -1.17
C ASN A 58 20.83 12.45 0.31
N ASN A 59 20.23 11.42 0.91
CA ASN A 59 20.52 11.02 2.28
C ASN A 59 21.85 10.28 2.34
N GLU A 60 22.73 10.73 3.26
CA GLU A 60 24.02 10.07 3.47
C GLU A 60 23.90 8.86 4.38
N PHE A 61 22.98 8.88 5.34
CA PHE A 61 22.88 7.91 6.41
C PHE A 61 21.62 7.08 6.34
N LEU A 62 21.68 5.85 6.86
CA LEU A 62 20.54 4.99 7.09
C LEU A 62 19.46 5.70 7.91
N SER A 63 18.19 5.42 7.64
CA SER A 63 17.07 6.08 8.31
C SER A 63 15.94 5.09 8.61
N GLU A 64 15.33 5.19 9.78
CA GLU A 64 14.11 4.46 10.14
C GLU A 64 12.91 4.77 9.22
N LYS A 65 12.97 5.89 8.48
CA LYS A 65 11.90 6.33 7.57
C LYS A 65 12.11 5.92 6.12
N ALA A 66 13.12 5.09 5.84
CA ALA A 66 13.45 4.69 4.48
C ALA A 66 12.28 4.01 3.75
N ASP A 67 11.41 3.30 4.48
CA ASP A 67 10.30 2.53 3.92
C ASP A 67 8.98 3.31 3.75
N TYR A 68 8.84 4.51 4.34
CA TYR A 68 7.55 5.22 4.39
C TYR A 68 6.97 5.53 3.00
N PHE A 69 7.82 5.80 2.03
CA PHE A 69 7.39 5.98 0.65
C PHE A 69 7.02 4.65 -0.01
N SER A 70 7.87 3.64 0.13
CA SER A 70 7.68 2.31 -0.45
C SER A 70 6.38 1.66 0.02
N GLU A 71 6.05 1.80 1.30
CA GLU A 71 4.80 1.28 1.87
C GLU A 71 3.57 1.87 1.20
N LEU A 72 3.57 3.19 0.97
CA LEU A 72 2.46 3.87 0.30
C LEU A 72 2.35 3.42 -1.15
N VAL A 73 3.47 3.30 -1.87
CA VAL A 73 3.53 2.81 -3.25
C VAL A 73 2.96 1.40 -3.36
N ILE A 74 3.43 0.47 -2.49
CA ILE A 74 2.97 -0.92 -2.48
C ILE A 74 1.49 -1.01 -2.12
N TYR A 75 1.07 -0.33 -1.06
CA TYR A 75 -0.33 -0.33 -0.62
C TYR A 75 -1.27 0.19 -1.70
N LEU A 76 -0.94 1.32 -2.33
CA LEU A 76 -1.75 1.91 -3.40
C LEU A 76 -1.79 1.01 -4.63
N SER A 77 -0.66 0.41 -5.01
CA SER A 77 -0.60 -0.55 -6.11
C SER A 77 -1.51 -1.75 -5.87
N LEU A 78 -1.41 -2.39 -4.72
CA LEU A 78 -2.25 -3.55 -4.38
C LEU A 78 -3.74 -3.18 -4.34
N LYS A 79 -4.06 -2.02 -3.77
CA LYS A 79 -5.45 -1.54 -3.71
C LYS A 79 -6.01 -1.21 -5.09
N ALA A 80 -5.20 -0.63 -5.98
CA ALA A 80 -5.58 -0.33 -7.35
C ALA A 80 -5.82 -1.61 -8.15
N LEU A 81 -4.90 -2.58 -8.07
CA LEU A 81 -5.02 -3.88 -8.74
C LEU A 81 -6.22 -4.70 -8.23
N ALA A 82 -6.54 -4.61 -6.93
CA ALA A 82 -7.73 -5.24 -6.38
C ALA A 82 -9.04 -4.65 -6.92
N LEU A 83 -9.07 -3.34 -7.22
CA LEU A 83 -10.23 -2.65 -7.79
C LEU A 83 -10.29 -2.73 -9.32
N PHE A 84 -9.15 -2.80 -9.97
CA PHE A 84 -8.98 -2.84 -11.42
C PHE A 84 -7.99 -3.94 -11.81
N PRO A 85 -8.37 -5.23 -11.74
CA PRO A 85 -7.47 -6.33 -12.08
C PRO A 85 -6.89 -6.25 -13.49
N SER A 86 -7.63 -5.65 -14.44
CA SER A 86 -7.15 -5.47 -15.82
C SER A 86 -5.89 -4.61 -15.94
N LEU A 87 -5.57 -3.80 -14.91
CA LEU A 87 -4.32 -3.03 -14.91
C LEU A 87 -3.09 -3.92 -14.99
N TRP A 88 -3.18 -5.17 -14.53
CA TRP A 88 -2.08 -6.13 -14.63
C TRP A 88 -1.69 -6.38 -16.09
N ASP A 89 -2.68 -6.70 -16.91
CA ASP A 89 -2.48 -6.96 -18.33
C ASP A 89 -2.27 -5.65 -19.12
N ASP A 90 -3.07 -4.62 -18.84
CA ASP A 90 -3.03 -3.32 -19.54
C ASP A 90 -1.66 -2.64 -19.43
N LEU A 91 -0.95 -2.84 -18.33
CA LEU A 91 0.36 -2.23 -18.03
C LEU A 91 1.53 -3.23 -18.13
N HIS A 92 1.26 -4.47 -18.53
CA HIS A 92 2.27 -5.53 -18.64
C HIS A 92 3.14 -5.66 -17.39
N ILE A 93 2.48 -5.67 -16.20
CA ILE A 93 3.16 -5.61 -14.90
C ILE A 93 4.14 -6.79 -14.73
N GLU A 94 3.83 -7.96 -15.29
CA GLU A 94 4.71 -9.14 -15.28
C GLU A 94 6.08 -8.90 -15.95
N ASP A 95 6.16 -7.92 -16.86
CA ASP A 95 7.37 -7.59 -17.61
C ASP A 95 8.13 -6.41 -17.02
N THR A 96 7.64 -5.83 -15.90
CA THR A 96 8.22 -4.64 -15.27
C THR A 96 8.96 -4.98 -13.97
N GLU A 97 9.93 -4.15 -13.60
CA GLU A 97 10.62 -4.25 -12.30
C GLU A 97 9.81 -3.63 -11.15
N THR A 98 8.71 -2.95 -11.45
CA THR A 98 7.85 -2.30 -10.46
C THR A 98 6.42 -2.82 -10.57
N MET A 99 5.62 -2.68 -9.51
CA MET A 99 4.23 -3.13 -9.56
C MET A 99 3.37 -2.26 -10.47
N LEU A 100 3.14 -1.01 -10.10
CA LEU A 100 2.18 -0.15 -10.80
C LEU A 100 2.80 1.16 -11.26
N PHE A 101 3.73 1.71 -10.47
CA PHE A 101 4.32 3.01 -10.73
C PHE A 101 5.76 2.85 -11.20
N SER A 102 6.04 3.37 -12.40
CA SER A 102 7.41 3.50 -12.90
C SER A 102 8.12 4.69 -12.23
N LYS A 103 9.43 4.80 -12.46
CA LYS A 103 10.18 6.00 -12.04
C LYS A 103 9.61 7.27 -12.66
N GLU A 104 9.23 7.22 -13.93
CA GLU A 104 8.66 8.34 -14.67
C GLU A 104 7.34 8.82 -14.06
N ASP A 105 6.49 7.90 -13.58
CA ASP A 105 5.24 8.22 -12.90
C ASP A 105 5.48 8.97 -11.59
N ILE A 106 6.54 8.57 -10.86
CA ILE A 106 6.95 9.22 -9.61
C ILE A 106 7.61 10.58 -9.88
N ASP A 107 8.48 10.68 -10.88
CA ASP A 107 9.17 11.93 -11.20
C ASP A 107 8.21 12.99 -11.78
N ASN A 108 7.17 12.56 -12.50
CA ASN A 108 6.23 13.44 -13.21
C ASN A 108 4.77 13.02 -12.98
N PRO A 109 4.24 13.10 -11.76
CA PRO A 109 2.88 12.62 -11.45
C PRO A 109 1.78 13.29 -12.29
N SER A 110 1.99 14.52 -12.73
CA SER A 110 1.05 15.27 -13.57
C SER A 110 0.96 14.80 -15.02
N LYS A 111 1.90 13.97 -15.46
CA LYS A 111 1.95 13.39 -16.81
C LYS A 111 1.71 11.89 -16.81
N SER A 112 1.55 11.28 -15.64
CA SER A 112 1.34 9.86 -15.47
C SER A 112 -0.07 9.45 -15.89
N MET A 113 -0.18 8.58 -16.90
CA MET A 113 -1.45 7.97 -17.30
C MET A 113 -2.01 7.06 -16.20
N VAL A 114 -1.12 6.39 -15.46
CA VAL A 114 -1.50 5.54 -14.32
C VAL A 114 -2.18 6.39 -13.25
N ILE A 115 -1.55 7.47 -12.83
CA ILE A 115 -2.10 8.40 -11.82
C ILE A 115 -3.44 8.99 -12.27
N ASP A 116 -3.57 9.39 -13.52
CA ASP A 116 -4.82 9.91 -14.07
C ASP A 116 -5.91 8.82 -14.08
N LYS A 117 -5.58 7.60 -14.46
CA LYS A 117 -6.49 6.45 -14.40
C LYS A 117 -6.99 6.22 -12.98
N LEU A 118 -6.09 6.21 -11.99
CA LEU A 118 -6.46 5.99 -10.59
C LEU A 118 -7.32 7.14 -10.02
N LYS A 119 -7.09 8.38 -10.42
CA LYS A 119 -7.92 9.53 -10.04
C LYS A 119 -9.36 9.45 -10.56
N SER A 120 -9.64 8.65 -11.57
CA SER A 120 -11.01 8.42 -12.03
C SER A 120 -11.87 7.65 -11.02
N ASN A 121 -11.26 7.00 -10.03
CA ASN A 121 -11.96 6.27 -8.97
C ASN A 121 -11.92 7.04 -7.64
N SER A 122 -13.08 7.46 -7.14
CA SER A 122 -13.20 8.25 -5.92
C SER A 122 -12.61 7.59 -4.67
N THR A 123 -12.57 6.25 -4.63
CA THR A 123 -11.98 5.48 -3.52
C THR A 123 -10.45 5.60 -3.47
N LEU A 124 -9.80 5.77 -4.64
CA LEU A 124 -8.35 5.87 -4.74
C LEU A 124 -7.82 7.30 -4.65
N VAL A 125 -8.68 8.29 -5.00
CA VAL A 125 -8.27 9.72 -5.03
C VAL A 125 -7.54 10.19 -3.78
N PRO A 126 -7.99 9.89 -2.54
CA PRO A 126 -7.28 10.35 -1.34
C PRO A 126 -5.85 9.83 -1.30
N MET A 127 -5.66 8.54 -1.56
CA MET A 127 -4.33 7.90 -1.52
C MET A 127 -3.42 8.35 -2.67
N VAL A 128 -4.00 8.56 -3.87
CA VAL A 128 -3.26 9.13 -5.02
C VAL A 128 -2.79 10.55 -4.69
N ASN A 129 -3.64 11.37 -4.08
CA ASN A 129 -3.25 12.72 -3.65
C ASN A 129 -2.16 12.67 -2.58
N ARG A 130 -2.22 11.71 -1.67
CA ARG A 130 -1.16 11.49 -0.67
C ARG A 130 0.17 11.09 -1.32
N LEU A 131 0.13 10.22 -2.33
CA LEU A 131 1.34 9.88 -3.10
C LEU A 131 1.95 11.12 -3.76
N ILE A 132 1.12 11.96 -4.41
CA ILE A 132 1.58 13.20 -5.06
C ILE A 132 2.16 14.17 -4.01
N GLU A 133 1.51 14.29 -2.85
CA GLU A 133 2.03 15.10 -1.74
C GLU A 133 3.39 14.60 -1.28
N PHE A 134 3.56 13.28 -1.11
CA PHE A 134 4.85 12.68 -0.71
C PHE A 134 5.92 12.97 -1.75
N VAL A 135 5.64 12.74 -3.03
CA VAL A 135 6.58 13.05 -4.12
C VAL A 135 7.08 14.49 -4.09
N GLY A 136 6.22 15.44 -3.67
CA GLY A 136 6.55 16.85 -3.54
C GLY A 136 7.42 17.21 -2.33
N LYS A 137 7.69 16.28 -1.40
CA LYS A 137 8.53 16.54 -0.23
C LYS A 137 10.01 16.61 -0.61
N THR A 138 10.77 17.39 0.14
CA THR A 138 12.21 17.58 -0.10
C THR A 138 13.09 16.67 0.75
N SER A 139 12.52 16.07 1.80
CA SER A 139 13.19 15.13 2.70
C SER A 139 12.27 13.96 3.02
N ILE A 140 12.83 12.76 3.17
CA ILE A 140 12.11 11.59 3.70
C ILE A 140 11.67 11.80 5.16
N ASP A 141 12.28 12.73 5.88
CA ASP A 141 11.90 13.08 7.25
C ASP A 141 10.51 13.73 7.35
N GLU A 142 10.02 14.29 6.25
CA GLU A 142 8.69 14.87 6.15
C GLU A 142 7.58 13.84 5.88
N LEU A 143 7.96 12.59 5.58
CA LEU A 143 7.02 11.53 5.27
C LEU A 143 6.40 10.96 6.56
N LEU A 144 5.19 10.43 6.42
CA LEU A 144 4.47 9.75 7.48
C LEU A 144 4.42 8.24 7.19
N PRO A 145 4.49 7.39 8.21
CA PRO A 145 4.31 5.96 8.03
C PRO A 145 2.88 5.64 7.60
N LEU A 146 2.70 4.54 6.86
CA LEU A 146 1.42 4.18 6.23
C LEU A 146 0.26 4.12 7.24
N GLU A 147 0.47 3.62 8.46
CA GLU A 147 -0.57 3.54 9.48
C GLU A 147 -1.10 4.92 9.91
N GLN A 148 -0.26 5.96 9.89
CA GLN A 148 -0.70 7.34 10.18
C GLN A 148 -1.46 7.93 8.99
N VAL A 149 -1.00 7.65 7.77
CA VAL A 149 -1.69 8.04 6.53
C VAL A 149 -3.10 7.46 6.52
N LEU A 150 -3.25 6.16 6.74
CA LEU A 150 -4.54 5.46 6.75
C LEU A 150 -5.47 5.96 7.85
N LYS A 151 -4.93 6.26 9.04
CA LYS A 151 -5.70 6.82 10.15
C LYS A 151 -6.24 8.21 9.82
N SER A 152 -5.42 9.08 9.26
CA SER A 152 -5.84 10.44 8.87
C SER A 152 -6.93 10.43 7.78
N GLU A 153 -6.85 9.50 6.83
CA GLU A 153 -7.89 9.31 5.81
C GLU A 153 -9.22 8.85 6.43
N ALA A 154 -9.18 7.91 7.37
CA ALA A 154 -10.38 7.44 8.06
C ALA A 154 -11.05 8.55 8.90
N GLU A 155 -10.27 9.37 9.60
CA GLU A 155 -10.76 10.51 10.37
C GLU A 155 -11.31 11.63 9.46
N GLY A 156 -10.67 11.90 8.33
CA GLY A 156 -11.14 12.86 7.32
C GLY A 156 -12.47 12.47 6.71
N ILE A 157 -12.74 11.18 6.50
CA ILE A 157 -14.03 10.66 6.07
C ILE A 157 -15.08 10.87 7.15
N SER A 158 -14.75 10.54 8.40
CA SER A 158 -15.66 10.69 9.55
C SER A 158 -16.08 12.14 9.76
N SER A 159 -15.16 13.11 9.65
CA SER A 159 -15.46 14.52 9.83
C SER A 159 -16.36 15.11 8.73
N LYS A 160 -16.21 14.68 7.49
CA LYS A 160 -17.08 15.08 6.37
C LYS A 160 -18.53 14.59 6.54
N TRP A 161 -18.72 13.44 7.20
CA TRP A 161 -20.06 12.90 7.49
C TRP A 161 -20.69 13.53 8.73
N ALA A 162 -19.89 13.99 9.69
CA ALA A 162 -20.38 14.68 10.89
C ALA A 162 -20.91 16.09 10.64
N SER A 163 -20.49 16.76 9.55
CA SER A 163 -20.89 18.11 9.19
C SER A 163 -22.09 18.21 8.24
N GLY A 164 -22.64 17.10 7.77
CA GLY A 164 -23.79 17.02 6.86
C GLY A 164 -25.08 16.65 7.57
N ASN A 165 -26.08 17.53 7.54
CA ASN A 165 -27.44 17.39 8.08
C ASN A 165 -28.03 15.97 7.97
N GLY A 166 -28.21 15.34 9.12
CA GLY A 166 -29.41 14.56 9.44
C GLY A 166 -29.73 13.32 8.64
N TYR A 167 -28.83 12.34 8.48
CA TYR A 167 -29.23 10.96 8.26
C TYR A 167 -28.98 10.13 9.53
N LYS A 168 -30.05 9.76 10.24
CA LYS A 168 -29.97 8.80 11.35
C LYS A 168 -29.49 7.45 10.79
N GLN A 169 -28.27 7.08 11.12
CA GLN A 169 -27.77 5.72 10.85
C GLN A 169 -28.67 4.70 11.52
N LYS A 170 -29.40 3.90 10.74
CA LYS A 170 -29.90 2.61 11.20
C LYS A 170 -28.66 1.74 11.44
N LYS A 171 -28.36 1.45 12.69
CA LYS A 171 -27.36 0.43 13.05
C LYS A 171 -27.73 -0.87 12.34
N ALA A 172 -27.00 -1.22 11.27
CA ALA A 172 -27.07 -2.55 10.71
C ALA A 172 -26.54 -3.51 11.79
N LYS A 173 -27.38 -4.44 12.22
CA LYS A 173 -26.91 -5.59 13.01
C LYS A 173 -25.94 -6.35 12.12
N VAL A 174 -24.66 -6.33 12.49
CA VAL A 174 -23.66 -7.23 11.92
C VAL A 174 -24.04 -8.63 12.39
N THR A 175 -24.69 -9.39 11.52
CA THR A 175 -24.81 -10.84 11.70
C THR A 175 -23.51 -11.47 11.22
N GLU A 176 -22.95 -12.35 12.03
CA GLU A 176 -21.67 -13.07 11.85
C GLU A 176 -21.64 -14.04 10.65
N SER A 177 -22.22 -13.74 9.51
CA SER A 177 -22.32 -14.68 8.40
C SER A 177 -21.92 -14.07 7.04
N SER A 178 -20.83 -13.32 6.97
CA SER A 178 -20.22 -12.99 5.68
C SER A 178 -18.68 -12.83 5.77
N MET A 179 -18.00 -13.90 6.19
CA MET A 179 -16.59 -14.05 5.82
C MET A 179 -16.54 -14.65 4.42
N ILE A 180 -16.36 -13.79 3.42
CA ILE A 180 -16.00 -14.22 2.08
C ILE A 180 -14.50 -14.50 2.10
N TYR A 181 -14.11 -15.76 2.18
CA TYR A 181 -12.74 -16.18 1.92
C TYR A 181 -12.52 -16.20 0.41
N SER A 182 -11.72 -15.28 -0.10
CA SER A 182 -11.23 -15.34 -1.47
C SER A 182 -10.29 -16.55 -1.62
N LYS A 183 -10.61 -17.39 -2.58
CA LYS A 183 -9.94 -18.64 -2.89
C LYS A 183 -8.74 -18.36 -3.78
N TRP A 184 -7.57 -18.26 -3.18
CA TRP A 184 -6.29 -18.39 -3.88
C TRP A 184 -5.51 -19.54 -3.24
N GLY A 185 -5.45 -20.65 -3.94
CA GLY A 185 -4.69 -21.83 -3.54
C GLY A 185 -4.82 -22.89 -4.60
N SER A 186 -3.81 -23.09 -5.40
CA SER A 186 -3.62 -24.27 -6.22
C SER A 186 -3.35 -25.47 -5.30
N GLY A 187 -4.31 -26.36 -5.17
CA GLY A 187 -4.14 -27.60 -4.42
C GLY A 187 -5.49 -28.27 -4.15
N ASN A 188 -5.69 -29.42 -4.73
CA ASN A 188 -6.86 -30.29 -4.66
C ASN A 188 -7.47 -30.38 -3.24
N GLY A 189 -8.68 -29.85 -3.09
CA GLY A 189 -9.46 -29.99 -1.87
C GLY A 189 -10.79 -29.26 -1.99
N TYR A 190 -11.80 -29.94 -2.53
CA TYR A 190 -13.17 -29.39 -2.57
C TYR A 190 -13.77 -29.42 -1.16
N ILE A 191 -14.09 -28.24 -0.60
CA ILE A 191 -15.01 -28.13 0.52
C ILE A 191 -16.36 -27.70 -0.08
N LYS A 192 -17.35 -28.60 -0.01
CA LYS A 192 -18.76 -28.30 -0.31
C LYS A 192 -19.29 -27.34 0.73
N THR A 193 -19.69 -26.12 0.34
CA THR A 193 -20.58 -25.27 1.12
C THR A 193 -22.01 -25.53 0.69
N GLU A 194 -22.82 -26.09 1.57
CA GLU A 194 -24.28 -26.19 1.36
C GLU A 194 -24.89 -24.79 1.52
N VAL A 195 -25.52 -24.33 0.44
CA VAL A 195 -26.34 -23.12 0.45
C VAL A 195 -27.75 -23.54 0.84
N ASN A 196 -28.14 -23.28 2.08
CA ASN A 196 -29.53 -23.45 2.51
C ASN A 196 -30.38 -22.32 1.92
N GLN A 197 -31.10 -22.63 0.85
CA GLN A 197 -32.22 -21.80 0.37
C GLN A 197 -33.43 -22.03 1.29
N LYS A 198 -33.72 -21.06 2.17
CA LYS A 198 -35.06 -20.99 2.78
C LYS A 198 -36.01 -20.34 1.80
N LYS A 199 -36.94 -21.14 1.27
CA LYS A 199 -38.13 -20.69 0.56
C LYS A 199 -38.95 -19.77 1.46
N MET A 200 -39.36 -18.63 0.90
CA MET A 200 -40.49 -17.85 1.40
C MET A 200 -41.77 -18.57 1.04
N ALA A 201 -42.62 -18.82 2.02
CA ALA A 201 -44.06 -18.96 1.87
C ALA A 201 -44.72 -17.69 2.38
#